data_c91c364e584582d07db6557c349a8ac0
#
_entry.id   c91c364e584582d07db6557c349a8ac0
#
_cell.length_a   1.000
_cell.length_b   1.000
_cell.length_c   1.000
_cell.angle_alpha   90.00
_cell.angle_beta   90.00
_cell.angle_gamma   90.00
#
_symmetry.space_group_name_H-M   'P 1'
#
loop_
_entity.id
_entity.type
_entity.pdbx_description
1 polymer ?
#
loop_
_entity_poly.entity_id
_entity_poly.type
_entity_poly.pdbx_seq_one_letter_code
_entity_poly.pdbx_strand_id
1 'polypeptide(L)'
;MASTSSRDPYVDPGTGVLRNLAGARTRAELHEVEGDLSFARLMQLLDHPPKPTGDLDELRAIHRVLFQDVYEWAGQLRTIDMRKIAAAGERPTEPFMPVSMIQRAADHAAAELRADNNLRAMGRDQFIERLAHHYDQVNYLHPFREGNGRTQRVFWSRVARDAGWQLDWRTVQGAVNDHASRTAIEERDLGPLRDMFDQVVTGEAPTQARRDTAWKKIERAHLAFHEPARQEPPAPEKSHRPSLRQRPGMGPEM
;
A
#
# COMPACT_ATOMS: atom_id res chain seq x y z
N MET A 1 14.04 -32.51 -2.83
CA MET A 1 14.20 -31.35 -3.71
C MET A 1 14.01 -30.11 -2.84
N ALA A 2 15.08 -29.34 -2.64
CA ALA A 2 15.02 -28.14 -1.82
C ALA A 2 14.17 -27.08 -2.55
N SER A 3 13.06 -26.64 -1.93
CA SER A 3 12.29 -25.49 -2.35
C SER A 3 13.23 -24.28 -2.31
N THR A 4 13.63 -23.78 -3.48
CA THR A 4 14.28 -22.49 -3.61
C THR A 4 13.23 -21.44 -3.25
N SER A 5 13.17 -21.07 -1.97
CA SER A 5 12.52 -19.83 -1.55
C SER A 5 13.20 -18.70 -2.34
N SER A 6 12.55 -18.22 -3.38
CA SER A 6 13.00 -17.08 -4.16
C SER A 6 13.19 -15.91 -3.20
N ARG A 7 14.45 -15.52 -2.99
CA ARG A 7 14.79 -14.41 -2.09
C ARG A 7 14.22 -13.15 -2.68
N ASP A 8 13.42 -12.40 -1.91
CA ASP A 8 12.85 -11.13 -2.35
C ASP A 8 13.97 -10.18 -2.81
N PRO A 9 14.04 -9.79 -4.11
CA PRO A 9 15.13 -8.97 -4.63
C PRO A 9 15.15 -7.55 -4.07
N TYR A 10 14.03 -7.12 -3.49
CA TYR A 10 13.89 -5.80 -2.90
C TYR A 10 14.41 -5.72 -1.46
N VAL A 11 14.70 -6.85 -0.83
CA VAL A 11 15.18 -6.90 0.55
C VAL A 11 16.71 -6.99 0.56
N ASP A 12 17.35 -6.16 1.38
CA ASP A 12 18.77 -6.26 1.65
C ASP A 12 19.05 -7.51 2.51
N PRO A 13 19.88 -8.45 2.04
CA PRO A 13 20.12 -9.69 2.76
C PRO A 13 20.91 -9.53 4.06
N GLY A 14 21.61 -8.41 4.23
CA GLY A 14 22.39 -8.13 5.44
C GLY A 14 21.56 -7.55 6.57
N THR A 15 20.54 -6.73 6.23
CA THR A 15 19.70 -6.06 7.22
C THR A 15 18.30 -6.66 7.33
N GLY A 16 17.82 -7.38 6.30
CA GLY A 16 16.42 -7.84 6.23
C GLY A 16 15.40 -6.73 5.99
N VAL A 17 15.86 -5.53 5.63
CA VAL A 17 15.04 -4.35 5.35
C VAL A 17 14.96 -4.13 3.84
N LEU A 18 13.93 -3.46 3.35
CA LEU A 18 13.87 -3.06 1.93
C LEU A 18 15.08 -2.20 1.57
N ARG A 19 15.69 -2.49 0.42
CA ARG A 19 16.77 -1.67 -0.13
C ARG A 19 16.29 -0.25 -0.32
N ASN A 20 16.96 0.70 0.30
CA ASN A 20 16.54 2.09 0.33
C ASN A 20 17.72 3.06 0.12
N LEU A 21 17.42 4.22 -0.42
CA LEU A 21 18.38 5.30 -0.68
C LEU A 21 18.70 6.11 0.59
N ALA A 22 17.82 6.05 1.58
CA ALA A 22 17.94 6.80 2.83
C ALA A 22 18.96 6.22 3.82
N GLY A 23 19.52 5.04 3.52
CA GLY A 23 20.49 4.37 4.39
C GLY A 23 19.91 3.73 5.66
N ALA A 24 18.59 3.62 5.76
CA ALA A 24 17.92 2.98 6.88
C ALA A 24 18.28 1.48 6.96
N ARG A 25 18.62 1.02 8.17
CA ARG A 25 19.08 -0.35 8.43
C ARG A 25 18.11 -1.15 9.27
N THR A 26 17.12 -0.51 9.85
CA THR A 26 16.04 -1.13 10.59
C THR A 26 14.70 -0.77 9.98
N ARG A 27 13.65 -1.57 10.25
CA ARG A 27 12.30 -1.29 9.78
C ARG A 27 11.75 0.00 10.37
N ALA A 28 12.06 0.28 11.64
CA ALA A 28 11.62 1.51 12.30
C ALA A 28 12.22 2.75 11.63
N GLU A 29 13.53 2.76 11.40
CA GLU A 29 14.21 3.86 10.69
C GLU A 29 13.64 4.04 9.28
N LEU A 30 13.43 2.93 8.54
CA LEU A 30 12.88 3.02 7.19
C LEU A 30 11.45 3.57 7.21
N HIS A 31 10.63 3.13 8.15
CA HIS A 31 9.25 3.61 8.28
C HIS A 31 9.21 5.12 8.54
N GLU A 32 10.04 5.61 9.45
CA GLU A 32 10.11 7.03 9.79
C GLU A 32 10.56 7.87 8.59
N VAL A 33 11.73 7.55 8.02
CA VAL A 33 12.29 8.32 6.90
C VAL A 33 11.44 8.22 5.63
N GLU A 34 10.84 7.07 5.35
CA GLU A 34 9.91 6.89 4.25
C GLU A 34 8.66 7.76 4.41
N GLY A 35 8.13 7.82 5.63
CA GLY A 35 7.00 8.68 5.95
C GLY A 35 7.31 10.15 5.67
N ASP A 36 8.40 10.65 6.22
CA ASP A 36 8.82 12.06 6.08
C ASP A 36 9.11 12.44 4.63
N LEU A 37 9.91 11.64 3.92
CA LEU A 37 10.26 11.92 2.52
C LEU A 37 9.05 11.83 1.61
N SER A 38 8.20 10.79 1.75
CA SER A 38 7.01 10.67 0.93
C SER A 38 5.99 11.78 1.21
N PHE A 39 5.92 12.28 2.45
CA PHE A 39 5.09 13.44 2.78
C PHE A 39 5.61 14.72 2.14
N ALA A 40 6.92 14.99 2.19
CA ALA A 40 7.51 16.14 1.51
C ALA A 40 7.24 16.10 -0.02
N ARG A 41 7.31 14.91 -0.62
CA ARG A 41 6.98 14.69 -2.04
C ARG A 41 5.49 14.82 -2.33
N LEU A 42 4.62 14.46 -1.39
CA LEU A 42 3.17 14.70 -1.51
C LEU A 42 2.87 16.19 -1.69
N MET A 43 3.57 17.07 -0.96
CA MET A 43 3.40 18.52 -1.10
C MET A 43 3.72 18.99 -2.51
N GLN A 44 4.78 18.46 -3.12
CA GLN A 44 5.13 18.77 -4.52
C GLN A 44 4.07 18.24 -5.50
N LEU A 45 3.49 17.06 -5.24
CA LEU A 45 2.41 16.53 -6.06
C LEU A 45 1.15 17.38 -6.04
N LEU A 46 0.86 18.09 -4.94
CA LEU A 46 -0.26 19.00 -4.85
C LEU A 46 -0.08 20.23 -5.73
N ASP A 47 1.17 20.70 -5.85
CA ASP A 47 1.52 21.87 -6.68
C ASP A 47 1.74 21.49 -8.15
N HIS A 48 2.34 20.32 -8.40
CA HIS A 48 2.73 19.85 -9.73
C HIS A 48 2.24 18.40 -9.94
N PRO A 49 0.93 18.18 -10.07
CA PRO A 49 0.39 16.84 -10.26
C PRO A 49 0.79 16.25 -11.61
N PRO A 50 0.99 14.93 -11.70
CA PRO A 50 1.21 14.26 -12.97
C PRO A 50 -0.02 14.36 -13.86
N LYS A 51 0.15 14.05 -15.15
CA LYS A 51 -0.95 14.04 -16.12
C LYS A 51 -2.06 13.08 -15.65
N PRO A 52 -3.31 13.53 -15.57
CA PRO A 52 -4.44 12.72 -15.09
C PRO A 52 -4.94 11.78 -16.19
N THR A 53 -4.30 10.63 -16.36
CA THR A 53 -4.65 9.64 -17.38
C THR A 53 -5.69 8.62 -16.89
N GLY A 54 -5.85 8.45 -15.57
CA GLY A 54 -6.79 7.51 -14.96
C GLY A 54 -6.37 6.04 -15.14
N ASP A 55 -5.08 5.76 -15.29
CA ASP A 55 -4.54 4.45 -15.63
C ASP A 55 -3.26 4.12 -14.83
N LEU A 56 -2.60 3.02 -15.21
CA LEU A 56 -1.37 2.56 -14.58
C LEU A 56 -0.21 3.56 -14.71
N ASP A 57 -0.15 4.32 -15.80
CA ASP A 57 0.92 5.29 -16.02
C ASP A 57 0.83 6.46 -15.01
N GLU A 58 -0.40 6.88 -14.69
CA GLU A 58 -0.61 7.87 -13.62
C GLU A 58 -0.23 7.30 -12.25
N LEU A 59 -0.64 6.06 -11.92
CA LEU A 59 -0.24 5.40 -10.68
C LEU A 59 1.29 5.31 -10.57
N ARG A 60 1.98 4.94 -11.64
CA ARG A 60 3.45 4.89 -11.69
C ARG A 60 4.09 6.26 -11.52
N ALA A 61 3.52 7.29 -12.13
CA ALA A 61 4.02 8.66 -12.00
C ALA A 61 3.88 9.18 -10.57
N ILE A 62 2.72 8.96 -9.95
CA ILE A 62 2.47 9.30 -8.54
C ILE A 62 3.45 8.55 -7.63
N HIS A 63 3.56 7.24 -7.79
CA HIS A 63 4.48 6.41 -6.99
C HIS A 63 5.93 6.88 -7.14
N ARG A 64 6.35 7.18 -8.37
CA ARG A 64 7.71 7.70 -8.62
C ARG A 64 7.97 8.97 -7.83
N VAL A 65 7.07 9.94 -7.90
CA VAL A 65 7.25 11.21 -7.17
C VAL A 65 7.28 10.97 -5.67
N LEU A 66 6.37 10.17 -5.13
CA LEU A 66 6.29 9.93 -3.68
C LEU A 66 7.55 9.25 -3.12
N PHE A 67 8.15 8.32 -3.87
CA PHE A 67 9.15 7.40 -3.32
C PHE A 67 10.54 7.51 -3.95
N GLN A 68 10.78 8.48 -4.85
CA GLN A 68 12.06 8.63 -5.57
C GLN A 68 13.27 8.86 -4.66
N ASP A 69 13.09 9.41 -3.47
CA ASP A 69 14.16 9.62 -2.51
C ASP A 69 14.36 8.44 -1.56
N VAL A 70 13.44 7.46 -1.61
CA VAL A 70 13.47 6.29 -0.73
C VAL A 70 13.88 5.03 -1.48
N TYR A 71 13.38 4.85 -2.71
CA TYR A 71 13.55 3.61 -3.46
C TYR A 71 14.06 3.85 -4.89
N GLU A 72 15.11 3.12 -5.28
CA GLU A 72 15.60 3.11 -6.67
C GLU A 72 14.54 2.63 -7.67
N TRP A 73 13.62 1.76 -7.21
CA TRP A 73 12.54 1.21 -8.00
C TRP A 73 11.24 2.04 -7.95
N ALA A 74 11.28 3.28 -7.46
CA ALA A 74 10.13 4.18 -7.45
C ALA A 74 9.49 4.32 -8.85
N GLY A 75 8.18 4.07 -8.94
CA GLY A 75 7.43 4.07 -10.21
C GLY A 75 7.60 2.81 -11.06
N GLN A 76 8.38 1.81 -10.62
CA GLN A 76 8.52 0.54 -11.30
C GLN A 76 7.52 -0.50 -10.75
N LEU A 77 6.99 -1.33 -11.62
CA LEU A 77 6.13 -2.44 -11.21
C LEU A 77 6.97 -3.47 -10.46
N ARG A 78 6.35 -4.11 -9.47
CA ARG A 78 6.99 -5.24 -8.78
C ARG A 78 7.29 -6.40 -9.74
N THR A 79 8.34 -7.13 -9.44
CA THR A 79 8.83 -8.27 -10.23
C THR A 79 8.59 -9.61 -9.55
N ILE A 80 7.94 -9.62 -8.39
CA ILE A 80 7.62 -10.82 -7.60
C ILE A 80 6.14 -10.88 -7.27
N ASP A 81 5.61 -12.09 -7.19
CA ASP A 81 4.27 -12.31 -6.67
C ASP A 81 4.24 -12.06 -5.16
N MET A 82 3.15 -11.45 -4.69
CA MET A 82 3.03 -11.01 -3.32
C MET A 82 1.67 -11.37 -2.73
N ARG A 83 1.63 -11.47 -1.42
CA ARG A 83 0.42 -11.52 -0.61
C ARG A 83 0.57 -10.62 0.60
N LYS A 84 -0.54 -10.20 1.18
CA LYS A 84 -0.51 -9.50 2.45
C LYS A 84 -0.03 -10.46 3.54
N ILE A 85 0.83 -9.98 4.44
CA ILE A 85 1.28 -10.82 5.56
C ILE A 85 0.10 -10.94 6.54
N ALA A 86 -0.31 -12.17 6.81
CA ALA A 86 -1.29 -12.45 7.84
C ALA A 86 -0.68 -12.23 9.23
N ALA A 87 -1.50 -11.80 10.19
CA ALA A 87 -1.06 -11.75 11.58
C ALA A 87 -0.76 -13.17 12.11
N ALA A 88 0.02 -13.25 13.20
CA ALA A 88 0.35 -14.53 13.79
C ALA A 88 -0.92 -15.28 14.20
N GLY A 89 -1.12 -16.50 13.66
CA GLY A 89 -2.30 -17.32 13.89
C GLY A 89 -3.48 -17.11 12.92
N GLU A 90 -3.41 -16.14 12.02
CA GLU A 90 -4.38 -15.95 10.95
C GLU A 90 -4.09 -16.88 9.75
N ARG A 91 -5.12 -17.16 8.95
CA ARG A 91 -4.94 -17.86 7.68
C ARG A 91 -4.09 -17.02 6.72
N PRO A 92 -3.30 -17.67 5.84
CA PRO A 92 -2.63 -16.96 4.75
C PRO A 92 -3.66 -16.17 3.94
N THR A 93 -3.37 -14.90 3.66
CA THR A 93 -4.24 -14.06 2.83
C THR A 93 -4.19 -14.49 1.38
N GLU A 94 -5.24 -14.16 0.63
CA GLU A 94 -5.25 -14.32 -0.83
C GLU A 94 -4.10 -13.54 -1.47
N PRO A 95 -3.45 -14.11 -2.50
CA PRO A 95 -2.40 -13.41 -3.22
C PRO A 95 -2.97 -12.21 -3.99
N PHE A 96 -2.17 -11.18 -4.14
CA PHE A 96 -2.43 -10.10 -5.08
C PHE A 96 -2.32 -10.58 -6.53
N MET A 97 -2.70 -9.71 -7.48
CA MET A 97 -2.61 -10.02 -8.91
C MET A 97 -1.24 -10.60 -9.27
N PRO A 98 -1.14 -11.73 -10.00
CA PRO A 98 0.14 -12.22 -10.50
C PRO A 98 0.88 -11.17 -11.32
N VAL A 99 2.21 -11.08 -11.17
CA VAL A 99 3.05 -10.09 -11.88
C VAL A 99 2.80 -10.10 -13.38
N SER A 100 2.69 -11.29 -13.98
CA SER A 100 2.44 -11.45 -15.42
C SER A 100 1.11 -10.86 -15.90
N MET A 101 0.19 -10.58 -14.98
CA MET A 101 -1.15 -10.07 -15.29
C MET A 101 -1.34 -8.59 -14.94
N ILE A 102 -0.40 -7.95 -14.24
CA ILE A 102 -0.54 -6.57 -13.74
C ILE A 102 -0.92 -5.62 -14.88
N GLN A 103 -0.17 -5.61 -15.97
CA GLN A 103 -0.43 -4.68 -17.08
C GLN A 103 -1.83 -4.89 -17.66
N ARG A 104 -2.17 -6.13 -17.98
CA ARG A 104 -3.47 -6.47 -18.59
C ARG A 104 -4.64 -6.13 -17.67
N ALA A 105 -4.51 -6.43 -16.38
CA ALA A 105 -5.55 -6.12 -15.40
C ALA A 105 -5.68 -4.61 -15.17
N ALA A 106 -4.57 -3.88 -15.17
CA ALA A 106 -4.58 -2.42 -15.10
C ALA A 106 -5.25 -1.77 -16.31
N ASP A 107 -4.99 -2.28 -17.53
CA ASP A 107 -5.63 -1.79 -18.75
C ASP A 107 -7.15 -2.00 -18.71
N HIS A 108 -7.58 -3.15 -18.16
CA HIS A 108 -9.00 -3.44 -17.97
C HIS A 108 -9.63 -2.48 -16.93
N ALA A 109 -9.02 -2.33 -15.77
CA ALA A 109 -9.51 -1.41 -14.73
C ALA A 109 -9.60 0.04 -15.24
N ALA A 110 -8.60 0.50 -16.00
CA ALA A 110 -8.61 1.82 -16.60
C ALA A 110 -9.71 1.97 -17.67
N ALA A 111 -10.00 0.91 -18.44
CA ALA A 111 -11.10 0.91 -19.40
C ALA A 111 -12.47 1.01 -18.71
N GLU A 112 -12.68 0.26 -17.63
CA GLU A 112 -13.90 0.36 -16.83
C GLU A 112 -14.07 1.73 -16.17
N LEU A 113 -13.00 2.31 -15.62
CA LEU A 113 -13.05 3.66 -15.03
C LEU A 113 -13.44 4.71 -16.08
N ARG A 114 -12.93 4.59 -17.30
CA ARG A 114 -13.34 5.46 -18.42
C ARG A 114 -14.79 5.22 -18.84
N ALA A 115 -15.26 3.98 -18.86
CA ALA A 115 -16.66 3.64 -19.16
C ALA A 115 -17.62 4.25 -18.13
N ASP A 116 -17.18 4.35 -16.87
CA ASP A 116 -17.88 5.06 -15.79
C ASP A 116 -17.66 6.58 -15.81
N ASN A 117 -17.23 7.14 -16.94
CA ASN A 117 -16.95 8.57 -17.09
C ASN A 117 -15.98 9.13 -16.04
N ASN A 118 -15.04 8.32 -15.57
CA ASN A 118 -14.13 8.65 -14.46
C ASN A 118 -14.91 9.12 -13.20
N LEU A 119 -16.01 8.48 -12.91
CA LEU A 119 -16.93 8.72 -11.78
C LEU A 119 -17.61 10.10 -11.80
N ARG A 120 -17.56 10.84 -12.91
CA ARG A 120 -18.17 12.16 -13.04
C ARG A 120 -19.67 12.05 -13.23
N ALA A 121 -20.39 13.12 -12.80
CA ALA A 121 -21.84 13.25 -12.91
C ALA A 121 -22.63 12.15 -12.16
N MET A 122 -22.07 11.57 -11.12
CA MET A 122 -22.71 10.61 -10.23
C MET A 122 -23.21 11.30 -8.96
N GLY A 123 -24.40 10.92 -8.48
CA GLY A 123 -24.85 11.25 -7.13
C GLY A 123 -23.97 10.56 -6.08
N ARG A 124 -24.03 11.00 -4.82
CA ARG A 124 -23.14 10.54 -3.75
C ARG A 124 -23.13 9.01 -3.60
N ASP A 125 -24.30 8.40 -3.50
CA ASP A 125 -24.39 6.96 -3.26
C ASP A 125 -23.81 6.15 -4.44
N GLN A 126 -24.13 6.56 -5.66
CA GLN A 126 -23.58 5.95 -6.86
C GLN A 126 -22.05 6.14 -6.95
N PHE A 127 -21.57 7.33 -6.59
CA PHE A 127 -20.15 7.63 -6.54
C PHE A 127 -19.42 6.72 -5.54
N ILE A 128 -19.95 6.55 -4.33
CA ILE A 128 -19.38 5.66 -3.30
C ILE A 128 -19.36 4.21 -3.79
N GLU A 129 -20.45 3.74 -4.36
CA GLU A 129 -20.56 2.37 -4.91
C GLU A 129 -19.50 2.12 -5.98
N ARG A 130 -19.37 3.03 -6.94
CA ARG A 130 -18.42 2.86 -8.04
C ARG A 130 -16.97 3.10 -7.60
N LEU A 131 -16.74 4.03 -6.66
CA LEU A 131 -15.42 4.25 -6.07
C LEU A 131 -14.94 3.00 -5.32
N ALA A 132 -15.79 2.36 -4.51
CA ALA A 132 -15.45 1.14 -3.80
C ALA A 132 -15.05 0.01 -4.77
N HIS A 133 -15.80 -0.15 -5.86
CA HIS A 133 -15.50 -1.13 -6.90
C HIS A 133 -14.13 -0.88 -7.56
N HIS A 134 -13.88 0.33 -8.05
CA HIS A 134 -12.62 0.66 -8.71
C HIS A 134 -11.43 0.67 -7.75
N TYR A 135 -11.64 1.08 -6.50
CA TYR A 135 -10.63 1.03 -5.46
C TYR A 135 -10.18 -0.41 -5.19
N ASP A 136 -11.13 -1.35 -5.07
CA ASP A 136 -10.84 -2.76 -4.87
C ASP A 136 -10.01 -3.34 -6.02
N GLN A 137 -10.36 -3.02 -7.27
CA GLN A 137 -9.60 -3.48 -8.44
C GLN A 137 -8.13 -3.05 -8.37
N VAL A 138 -7.86 -1.77 -8.07
CA VAL A 138 -6.48 -1.25 -7.97
C VAL A 138 -5.80 -1.79 -6.72
N ASN A 139 -6.53 -2.00 -5.63
CA ASN A 139 -6.00 -2.61 -4.42
C ASN A 139 -5.61 -4.08 -4.64
N TYR A 140 -6.40 -4.85 -5.37
CA TYR A 140 -6.06 -6.23 -5.76
C TYR A 140 -4.90 -6.28 -6.76
N LEU A 141 -4.83 -5.32 -7.69
CA LEU A 141 -3.72 -5.17 -8.63
C LEU A 141 -2.37 -5.07 -7.90
N HIS A 142 -2.31 -4.26 -6.85
CA HIS A 142 -1.14 -4.06 -5.97
C HIS A 142 0.17 -3.95 -6.75
N PRO A 143 0.32 -2.94 -7.64
CA PRO A 143 1.34 -2.98 -8.69
C PRO A 143 2.78 -2.77 -8.21
N PHE A 144 2.98 -2.22 -7.01
CA PHE A 144 4.30 -1.89 -6.48
C PHE A 144 4.71 -2.81 -5.33
N ARG A 145 6.02 -2.88 -5.05
CA ARG A 145 6.53 -3.66 -3.93
C ARG A 145 6.13 -3.06 -2.57
N GLU A 146 6.12 -1.74 -2.46
CA GLU A 146 5.71 -0.96 -1.28
C GLU A 146 5.01 0.33 -1.75
N GLY A 147 4.33 1.04 -0.87
CA GLY A 147 3.74 2.35 -1.14
C GLY A 147 2.42 2.34 -1.92
N ASN A 148 1.80 1.17 -2.14
CA ASN A 148 0.54 1.04 -2.88
C ASN A 148 -0.60 1.84 -2.25
N GLY A 149 -0.77 1.79 -0.93
CA GLY A 149 -1.82 2.50 -0.22
C GLY A 149 -1.72 4.02 -0.38
N ARG A 150 -0.52 4.59 -0.17
CA ARG A 150 -0.28 6.04 -0.34
C ARG A 150 -0.49 6.50 -1.77
N THR A 151 -0.01 5.72 -2.73
CA THR A 151 -0.21 5.99 -4.17
C THR A 151 -1.70 6.01 -4.53
N GLN A 152 -2.47 5.02 -4.08
CA GLN A 152 -3.91 4.94 -4.31
C GLN A 152 -4.66 6.13 -3.70
N ARG A 153 -4.33 6.54 -2.47
CA ARG A 153 -4.98 7.69 -1.82
C ARG A 153 -4.81 8.96 -2.65
N VAL A 154 -3.62 9.21 -3.19
CA VAL A 154 -3.37 10.36 -4.06
C VAL A 154 -4.17 10.25 -5.36
N PHE A 155 -4.12 9.09 -6.01
CA PHE A 155 -4.83 8.83 -7.25
C PHE A 155 -6.34 9.02 -7.10
N TRP A 156 -6.96 8.37 -6.12
CA TRP A 156 -8.40 8.46 -5.89
C TRP A 156 -8.85 9.83 -5.39
N SER A 157 -8.02 10.55 -4.62
CA SER A 157 -8.30 11.93 -4.25
C SER A 157 -8.35 12.85 -5.47
N ARG A 158 -7.50 12.62 -6.47
CA ARG A 158 -7.56 13.35 -7.74
C ARG A 158 -8.82 12.98 -8.53
N VAL A 159 -9.13 11.67 -8.70
CA VAL A 159 -10.34 11.21 -9.42
C VAL A 159 -11.61 11.80 -8.77
N ALA A 160 -11.70 11.72 -7.45
CA ALA A 160 -12.82 12.27 -6.70
C ALA A 160 -12.97 13.79 -6.93
N ARG A 161 -11.87 14.55 -6.85
CA ARG A 161 -11.87 15.99 -7.08
C ARG A 161 -12.35 16.35 -8.49
N ASP A 162 -11.89 15.60 -9.50
CA ASP A 162 -12.33 15.81 -10.89
C ASP A 162 -13.79 15.44 -11.11
N ALA A 163 -14.36 14.60 -10.24
CA ALA A 163 -15.77 14.23 -10.20
C ALA A 163 -16.63 15.18 -9.32
N GLY A 164 -16.02 16.17 -8.66
CA GLY A 164 -16.72 17.14 -7.79
C GLY A 164 -16.82 16.72 -6.32
N TRP A 165 -16.10 15.67 -5.91
CA TRP A 165 -16.06 15.15 -4.55
C TRP A 165 -14.70 15.36 -3.89
N GLN A 166 -14.64 15.21 -2.55
CA GLN A 166 -13.40 15.18 -1.79
C GLN A 166 -13.29 13.91 -0.98
N LEU A 167 -12.07 13.40 -0.81
CA LEU A 167 -11.78 12.29 0.08
C LEU A 167 -11.00 12.80 1.30
N ASP A 168 -11.61 12.74 2.48
CA ASP A 168 -10.95 13.05 3.75
C ASP A 168 -10.42 11.77 4.41
N TRP A 169 -9.22 11.37 4.03
CA TRP A 169 -8.58 10.16 4.57
C TRP A 169 -8.21 10.25 6.06
N ARG A 170 -8.30 11.43 6.69
CA ARG A 170 -8.00 11.62 8.11
C ARG A 170 -9.03 10.94 9.01
N THR A 171 -10.21 10.67 8.50
CA THR A 171 -11.30 10.00 9.22
C THR A 171 -11.11 8.50 9.33
N VAL A 172 -10.19 7.91 8.55
CA VAL A 172 -9.98 6.47 8.44
C VAL A 172 -8.62 6.07 8.99
N GLN A 173 -8.62 5.24 10.02
CA GLN A 173 -7.41 4.59 10.52
C GLN A 173 -6.97 3.48 9.57
N GLY A 174 -5.66 3.23 9.49
CA GLY A 174 -5.09 2.18 8.63
C GLY A 174 -5.73 0.80 8.84
N ALA A 175 -6.06 0.45 10.11
CA ALA A 175 -6.73 -0.80 10.43
C ALA A 175 -8.13 -0.94 9.78
N VAL A 176 -8.89 0.16 9.66
CA VAL A 176 -10.21 0.16 9.00
C VAL A 176 -10.06 -0.11 7.50
N ASN A 177 -9.14 0.59 6.84
CA ASN A 177 -8.84 0.36 5.44
C ASN A 177 -8.30 -1.07 5.19
N ASP A 178 -7.46 -1.57 6.09
CA ASP A 178 -6.91 -2.91 6.01
C ASP A 178 -7.98 -4.00 6.12
N HIS A 179 -8.91 -3.83 7.06
CA HIS A 179 -10.06 -4.74 7.22
C HIS A 179 -10.95 -4.70 5.99
N ALA A 180 -11.39 -3.51 5.55
CA ALA A 180 -12.26 -3.36 4.40
C ALA A 180 -11.64 -3.93 3.11
N SER A 181 -10.35 -3.66 2.88
CA SER A 181 -9.60 -4.19 1.74
C SER A 181 -9.42 -5.72 1.79
N ARG A 182 -9.26 -6.30 2.98
CA ARG A 182 -9.14 -7.74 3.17
C ARG A 182 -10.48 -8.43 2.87
N THR A 183 -11.56 -7.94 3.46
CA THR A 183 -12.91 -8.48 3.23
C THR A 183 -13.29 -8.45 1.76
N ALA A 184 -12.98 -7.34 1.06
CA ALA A 184 -13.23 -7.23 -0.37
C ALA A 184 -12.50 -8.32 -1.18
N ILE A 185 -11.22 -8.59 -0.88
CA ILE A 185 -10.43 -9.59 -1.60
C ILE A 185 -10.83 -11.03 -1.23
N GLU A 186 -10.99 -11.33 0.07
CA GLU A 186 -11.17 -12.69 0.57
C GLU A 186 -12.64 -13.16 0.47
N GLU A 187 -13.60 -12.26 0.74
CA GLU A 187 -15.02 -12.58 0.84
C GLU A 187 -15.84 -12.07 -0.36
N ARG A 188 -15.21 -11.29 -1.26
CA ARG A 188 -15.88 -10.60 -2.38
C ARG A 188 -17.00 -9.66 -1.89
N ASP A 189 -16.89 -9.16 -0.67
CA ASP A 189 -17.82 -8.21 -0.08
C ASP A 189 -17.24 -6.79 -0.06
N LEU A 190 -17.86 -5.89 -0.82
CA LEU A 190 -17.50 -4.48 -0.87
C LEU A 190 -18.22 -3.63 0.19
N GLY A 191 -19.06 -4.22 1.02
CA GLY A 191 -19.79 -3.52 2.08
C GLY A 191 -18.87 -2.68 2.97
N PRO A 192 -17.84 -3.26 3.59
CA PRO A 192 -16.90 -2.50 4.43
C PRO A 192 -16.13 -1.38 3.68
N LEU A 193 -15.85 -1.54 2.38
CA LEU A 193 -15.28 -0.46 1.57
C LEU A 193 -16.26 0.68 1.35
N ARG A 194 -17.54 0.37 1.09
CA ARG A 194 -18.60 1.39 0.95
C ARG A 194 -18.80 2.16 2.27
N ASP A 195 -18.87 1.45 3.39
CA ASP A 195 -18.97 2.06 4.72
C ASP A 195 -17.78 2.97 5.04
N MET A 196 -16.58 2.56 4.67
CA MET A 196 -15.39 3.38 4.77
C MET A 196 -15.51 4.64 3.88
N PHE A 197 -15.91 4.48 2.62
CA PHE A 197 -16.05 5.62 1.71
C PHE A 197 -17.21 6.55 2.08
N ASP A 198 -18.25 6.04 2.72
CA ASP A 198 -19.31 6.89 3.25
C ASP A 198 -18.80 7.88 4.31
N GLN A 199 -17.79 7.49 5.10
CA GLN A 199 -17.13 8.38 6.06
C GLN A 199 -16.08 9.31 5.41
N VAL A 200 -15.44 8.86 4.33
CA VAL A 200 -14.34 9.58 3.67
C VAL A 200 -14.84 10.61 2.65
N VAL A 201 -15.92 10.29 1.93
CA VAL A 201 -16.46 11.14 0.88
C VAL A 201 -17.19 12.34 1.48
N THR A 202 -16.64 13.52 1.26
CA THR A 202 -17.23 14.79 1.70
C THR A 202 -17.72 15.60 0.49
N GLY A 203 -18.79 16.41 0.69
CA GLY A 203 -19.37 17.20 -0.38
C GLY A 203 -18.49 18.35 -0.82
N GLU A 204 -18.65 18.75 -2.08
CA GLU A 204 -18.08 19.85 -2.85
C GLU A 204 -16.61 20.22 -2.63
N ALA A 205 -15.86 20.28 -3.75
CA ALA A 205 -14.47 20.71 -3.75
C ALA A 205 -14.31 22.10 -3.09
N PRO A 206 -13.30 22.34 -2.22
CA PRO A 206 -13.13 23.65 -1.60
C PRO A 206 -12.88 24.70 -2.66
N THR A 207 -13.65 25.77 -2.61
CA THR A 207 -13.35 26.99 -3.33
C THR A 207 -11.97 27.53 -2.90
N GLN A 208 -11.32 28.28 -3.80
CA GLN A 208 -9.96 28.87 -3.62
C GLN A 208 -9.73 29.50 -2.23
N ALA A 209 -10.76 30.09 -1.63
CA ALA A 209 -10.70 30.77 -0.32
C ALA A 209 -10.40 29.85 0.88
N ARG A 210 -10.47 28.52 0.73
CA ARG A 210 -10.15 27.55 1.80
C ARG A 210 -8.72 26.97 1.71
N ARG A 211 -7.94 27.34 0.71
CA ARG A 211 -6.53 26.89 0.59
C ARG A 211 -5.65 27.47 1.69
N ASP A 212 -5.95 28.66 2.20
CA ASP A 212 -5.15 29.35 3.23
C ASP A 212 -5.25 28.70 4.63
N THR A 213 -6.28 27.85 4.85
CA THR A 213 -6.37 27.01 6.04
C THR A 213 -5.71 25.64 5.86
N ALA A 214 -5.11 25.39 4.70
CA ALA A 214 -4.56 24.09 4.33
C ALA A 214 -3.39 23.66 5.24
N TRP A 215 -2.54 24.58 5.70
CA TRP A 215 -1.37 24.24 6.51
C TRP A 215 -1.72 23.52 7.82
N LYS A 216 -2.76 23.94 8.54
CA LYS A 216 -3.23 23.20 9.73
C LYS A 216 -3.86 21.85 9.41
N LYS A 217 -4.31 21.67 8.16
CA LYS A 217 -4.82 20.37 7.68
C LYS A 217 -3.69 19.44 7.25
N ILE A 218 -2.57 19.99 6.79
CA ILE A 218 -1.39 19.26 6.33
C ILE A 218 -0.73 18.50 7.48
N GLU A 219 -0.56 19.13 8.63
CA GLU A 219 -0.01 18.50 9.83
C GLU A 219 -0.83 17.28 10.29
N ARG A 220 -2.16 17.33 10.15
CA ARG A 220 -3.05 16.19 10.41
C ARG A 220 -3.04 15.15 9.28
N ALA A 221 -2.79 15.55 8.04
CA ALA A 221 -2.64 14.62 6.91
C ALA A 221 -1.36 13.80 7.03
N HIS A 222 -0.30 14.35 7.65
CA HIS A 222 0.93 13.63 7.99
C HIS A 222 0.63 12.39 8.84
N LEU A 223 -0.21 12.50 9.86
CA LEU A 223 -0.63 11.37 10.70
C LEU A 223 -1.42 10.31 9.95
N ALA A 224 -2.21 10.69 8.93
CA ALA A 224 -2.93 9.73 8.08
C ALA A 224 -2.03 9.08 7.02
N PHE A 225 -0.89 9.70 6.71
CA PHE A 225 0.10 9.17 5.76
C PHE A 225 1.06 8.17 6.41
N HIS A 226 1.28 8.28 7.72
CA HIS A 226 2.03 7.34 8.52
C HIS A 226 1.09 6.20 8.93
N GLU A 227 1.05 5.14 8.14
CA GLU A 227 0.45 3.89 8.61
C GLU A 227 1.31 3.37 9.78
N PRO A 228 0.70 2.97 10.91
CA PRO A 228 1.48 2.37 11.99
C PRO A 228 2.24 1.17 11.47
N ALA A 229 3.54 1.12 11.76
CA ALA A 229 4.39 -0.01 11.39
C ALA A 229 3.72 -1.29 11.89
N ARG A 230 3.40 -2.20 10.97
CA ARG A 230 2.89 -3.52 11.35
C ARG A 230 3.97 -4.19 12.18
N GLN A 231 3.63 -4.55 13.40
CA GLN A 231 4.47 -5.42 14.21
C GLN A 231 4.53 -6.77 13.51
N GLU A 232 5.59 -6.97 12.70
CA GLU A 232 5.92 -8.32 12.27
C GLU A 232 6.37 -9.10 13.51
N PRO A 233 5.96 -10.37 13.63
CA PRO A 233 6.45 -11.22 14.70
C PRO A 233 7.99 -11.27 14.66
N PRO A 234 8.66 -11.25 15.83
CA PRO A 234 10.12 -11.36 15.88
C PRO A 234 10.57 -12.58 15.09
N ALA A 235 11.67 -12.41 14.36
CA ALA A 235 12.27 -13.53 13.62
C ALA A 235 12.47 -14.71 14.60
N PRO A 236 12.18 -15.96 14.17
CA PRO A 236 12.30 -17.11 15.07
C PRO A 236 13.73 -17.15 15.63
N GLU A 237 13.85 -17.09 16.95
CA GLU A 237 15.12 -17.28 17.64
C GLU A 237 15.73 -18.58 17.14
N LYS A 238 16.98 -18.49 16.72
CA LYS A 238 17.77 -19.69 16.37
C LYS A 238 17.81 -20.56 17.61
N SER A 239 17.02 -21.64 17.61
CA SER A 239 17.05 -22.62 18.67
C SER A 239 18.48 -23.13 18.81
N HIS A 240 19.12 -22.82 19.92
CA HIS A 240 20.35 -23.45 20.34
C HIS A 240 20.05 -24.94 20.49
N ARG A 241 20.50 -25.74 19.55
CA ARG A 241 20.55 -27.17 19.75
C ARG A 241 21.52 -27.44 20.89
N PRO A 242 21.12 -28.10 22.00
CA PRO A 242 22.05 -28.51 23.01
C PRO A 242 22.99 -29.53 22.39
N SER A 243 24.29 -29.29 22.52
CA SER A 243 25.33 -30.25 22.13
C SER A 243 25.15 -31.55 22.92
N LEU A 244 24.92 -32.64 22.22
CA LEU A 244 24.95 -33.98 22.80
C LEU A 244 26.31 -34.21 23.43
N ARG A 245 26.35 -34.18 24.77
CA ARG A 245 27.52 -34.69 25.53
C ARG A 245 27.73 -36.16 25.15
N GLN A 246 28.92 -36.47 24.62
CA GLN A 246 29.43 -37.81 24.44
C GLN A 246 29.44 -38.53 25.80
N ARG A 247 28.79 -39.67 25.87
CA ARG A 247 28.94 -40.63 27.00
C ARG A 247 30.32 -41.24 26.94
N PRO A 248 31.05 -41.37 28.06
CA PRO A 248 32.29 -42.09 28.10
C PRO A 248 32.05 -43.59 27.86
N GLY A 249 32.92 -44.19 27.05
CA GLY A 249 32.87 -45.60 26.73
C GLY A 249 33.13 -46.47 27.96
N MET A 250 32.33 -47.52 28.12
CA MET A 250 32.65 -48.66 28.97
C MET A 250 33.54 -49.58 28.15
N GLY A 251 34.76 -49.82 28.64
CA GLY A 251 35.70 -50.82 28.13
C GLY A 251 35.20 -52.22 28.43
N PRO A 252 35.69 -53.19 27.71
CA PRO A 252 35.30 -54.58 27.89
C PRO A 252 35.99 -55.19 29.11
N GLU A 253 35.22 -55.79 30.02
CA GLU A 253 35.72 -56.78 30.95
C GLU A 253 35.59 -58.18 30.34
N MET A 254 36.63 -59.03 30.62
CA MET A 254 36.93 -60.33 30.13
C MET A 254 35.79 -61.34 30.22
#